data_97f5c7d043c9357a21cc38e7e0013107
#
_entry.id   97f5c7d043c9357a21cc38e7e0013107
#
_cell.length_a   1.000
_cell.length_b   1.000
_cell.length_c   1.000
_cell.angle_alpha   90.00
_cell.angle_beta   90.00
_cell.angle_gamma   90.00
#
_symmetry.space_group_name_H-M   'P 1'
#
loop_
_entity.id
_entity.type
_entity.pdbx_description
1 polymer ?
#
loop_
_entity_poly.entity_id
_entity_poly.type
_entity_poly.pdbx_seq_one_letter_code
_entity_poly.pdbx_strand_id
1 'polypeptide(L)'
;EIASCLVGSEMCIRDRYKTGEFTLIVDTFEETIPKTIDGIIGYLSSCVSGIGERTAKKIVRKFGLQTIDVLENTPEMILSVRGISKKKLTDIVDSYQKTRAASSLISYLAPFGISLNQCMKIHEAFGSESLNTVLHNPFKLCSIDGLNFRIADKIAKSVNLNAEDPLRVREGLLYILSEASHDEGHMCLRQDILVVRAYFLLNGASRKDYNDYVKSSKNSGQIIPLKDYLESMNISETVSEKRCKSELCELVK
;
A
#
# COMPACT_ATOMS: atom_id res chain seq x y z
N GLU A 1 -11.43 12.07 -20.27
CA GLU A 1 -10.18 11.94 -21.09
C GLU A 1 -9.08 11.07 -20.49
N ILE A 2 -9.38 10.34 -19.40
CA ILE A 2 -8.43 9.39 -18.78
C ILE A 2 -8.49 7.99 -19.48
N ALA A 3 -9.41 7.81 -20.39
CA ALA A 3 -9.73 6.49 -20.99
C ALA A 3 -8.71 5.96 -22.03
N SER A 4 -7.69 6.72 -22.42
CA SER A 4 -6.75 6.30 -23.48
C SER A 4 -5.57 5.43 -23.01
N CYS A 5 -5.40 5.22 -21.70
CA CYS A 5 -4.28 4.44 -21.14
C CYS A 5 -4.71 3.14 -20.44
N LEU A 6 -6.00 2.80 -20.43
CA LEU A 6 -6.51 1.60 -19.74
C LEU A 6 -6.75 0.47 -20.76
N VAL A 7 -5.80 -0.44 -20.88
CA VAL A 7 -5.96 -1.67 -21.66
C VAL A 7 -5.91 -2.85 -20.68
N GLY A 8 -7.07 -3.58 -20.56
CA GLY A 8 -7.12 -4.85 -19.84
C GLY A 8 -7.78 -4.84 -18.45
N SER A 9 -8.59 -3.83 -18.11
CA SER A 9 -9.34 -3.84 -16.83
C SER A 9 -10.69 -4.55 -17.00
N GLU A 10 -11.04 -5.42 -16.06
CA GLU A 10 -12.44 -5.84 -15.88
C GLU A 10 -13.26 -4.66 -15.35
N MET A 11 -14.21 -4.20 -16.16
CA MET A 11 -15.02 -3.03 -15.86
C MET A 11 -16.35 -3.44 -15.23
N CYS A 12 -16.60 -3.07 -13.97
CA CYS A 12 -17.93 -3.06 -13.39
C CYS A 12 -18.54 -1.65 -13.49
N ILE A 13 -19.59 -1.52 -14.29
CA ILE A 13 -20.39 -0.28 -14.37
C ILE A 13 -21.43 -0.35 -13.26
N ARG A 14 -21.34 0.55 -12.26
CA ARG A 14 -22.40 0.73 -11.26
C ARG A 14 -23.22 1.98 -11.61
N ASP A 15 -24.50 1.74 -11.84
CA ASP A 15 -25.49 2.80 -12.03
C ASP A 15 -25.79 3.52 -10.72
N ARG A 16 -25.57 4.84 -10.66
CA ARG A 16 -26.08 5.67 -9.58
C ARG A 16 -27.48 6.16 -9.94
N TYR A 17 -28.48 5.55 -9.35
CA TYR A 17 -29.90 5.78 -9.59
C TYR A 17 -30.41 7.22 -9.43
N LYS A 18 -29.60 8.18 -8.97
CA LYS A 18 -30.05 9.55 -8.66
C LYS A 18 -29.54 10.67 -9.57
N THR A 19 -28.53 10.48 -10.37
CA THR A 19 -27.91 11.56 -11.18
C THR A 19 -27.77 11.24 -12.66
N GLY A 20 -28.07 10.01 -13.10
CA GLY A 20 -27.87 9.62 -14.52
C GLY A 20 -26.38 9.64 -14.97
N GLU A 21 -25.43 9.81 -14.06
CA GLU A 21 -24.02 9.77 -14.35
C GLU A 21 -23.45 8.36 -14.16
N PHE A 22 -22.84 7.85 -15.20
CA PHE A 22 -22.10 6.58 -15.14
C PHE A 22 -20.77 6.80 -14.42
N THR A 23 -20.57 6.06 -13.33
CA THR A 23 -19.27 6.05 -12.64
C THR A 23 -18.56 4.74 -12.98
N LEU A 24 -17.41 4.86 -13.60
CA LEU A 24 -16.50 3.74 -13.85
C LEU A 24 -15.78 3.39 -12.54
N ILE A 25 -16.00 2.17 -12.04
CA ILE A 25 -15.21 1.63 -10.92
C ILE A 25 -14.17 0.72 -11.54
N VAL A 26 -12.91 1.09 -11.38
CA VAL A 26 -11.76 0.31 -11.84
C VAL A 26 -11.25 -0.49 -10.65
N ASP A 27 -11.43 -1.81 -10.69
CA ASP A 27 -10.97 -2.70 -9.62
C ASP A 27 -9.45 -2.95 -9.70
N THR A 28 -8.92 -3.06 -10.93
CA THR A 28 -7.49 -3.20 -11.19
C THR A 28 -7.12 -2.42 -12.44
N PHE A 29 -5.94 -1.84 -12.46
CA PHE A 29 -5.37 -1.25 -13.66
C PHE A 29 -3.90 -1.66 -13.80
N GLU A 30 -3.48 -1.91 -15.01
CA GLU A 30 -2.09 -2.12 -15.36
C GLU A 30 -1.61 -0.94 -16.18
N GLU A 31 -0.58 -0.25 -15.70
CA GLU A 31 0.02 0.83 -16.44
C GLU A 31 0.93 0.27 -17.52
N THR A 32 0.49 0.37 -18.75
CA THR A 32 1.31 0.00 -19.90
C THR A 32 1.96 1.25 -20.48
N ILE A 33 3.26 1.17 -20.72
CA ILE A 33 3.97 2.23 -21.45
C ILE A 33 3.28 2.43 -22.80
N PRO A 34 2.85 3.67 -23.14
CA PRO A 34 2.13 3.91 -24.39
C PRO A 34 2.98 3.48 -25.59
N LYS A 35 2.44 2.61 -26.44
CA LYS A 35 3.11 2.12 -27.65
C LYS A 35 2.79 2.95 -28.90
N THR A 36 2.00 4.00 -28.74
CA THR A 36 1.61 4.91 -29.84
C THR A 36 2.19 6.29 -29.64
N ILE A 37 2.46 6.99 -30.73
CA ILE A 37 3.00 8.37 -30.72
C ILE A 37 2.08 9.31 -29.94
N ASP A 38 0.78 9.24 -30.20
CA ASP A 38 -0.23 10.09 -29.53
C ASP A 38 -0.36 9.73 -28.04
N GLY A 39 -0.27 8.45 -27.70
CA GLY A 39 -0.25 7.98 -26.31
C GLY A 39 0.96 8.52 -25.56
N ILE A 40 2.16 8.50 -26.15
CA ILE A 40 3.39 9.06 -25.53
C ILE A 40 3.25 10.57 -25.36
N ILE A 41 2.69 11.30 -26.33
CA ILE A 41 2.44 12.73 -26.21
C ILE A 41 1.48 13.01 -25.06
N GLY A 42 0.38 12.28 -24.97
CA GLY A 42 -0.59 12.37 -23.89
C GLY A 42 0.03 12.09 -22.52
N TYR A 43 0.78 11.00 -22.39
CA TYR A 43 1.49 10.62 -21.18
C TYR A 43 2.46 11.71 -20.71
N LEU A 44 3.34 12.18 -21.59
CA LEU A 44 4.31 13.22 -21.24
C LEU A 44 3.66 14.54 -20.85
N SER A 45 2.58 14.94 -21.51
CA SER A 45 1.91 16.21 -21.24
C SER A 45 1.05 16.21 -19.97
N SER A 46 0.51 15.06 -19.57
CA SER A 46 -0.36 14.93 -18.40
C SER A 46 0.38 14.48 -17.15
N CYS A 47 1.40 13.63 -17.29
CA CYS A 47 2.06 12.98 -16.16
C CYS A 47 3.40 13.62 -15.78
N VAL A 48 4.07 14.34 -16.71
CA VAL A 48 5.40 14.91 -16.46
C VAL A 48 5.33 16.43 -16.31
N SER A 49 5.60 16.93 -15.12
CA SER A 49 5.65 18.36 -14.85
C SER A 49 6.73 19.05 -15.69
N GLY A 50 6.43 20.22 -16.24
CA GLY A 50 7.36 20.96 -17.10
C GLY A 50 7.31 20.61 -18.60
N ILE A 51 6.56 19.58 -18.99
CA ILE A 51 6.31 19.23 -20.40
C ILE A 51 4.85 19.55 -20.74
N GLY A 52 4.61 20.68 -21.41
CA GLY A 52 3.31 20.92 -22.03
C GLY A 52 3.19 20.21 -23.38
N GLU A 53 1.97 20.09 -23.90
CA GLU A 53 1.65 19.37 -25.15
C GLU A 53 2.56 19.76 -26.33
N ARG A 54 2.86 21.08 -26.47
CA ARG A 54 3.75 21.59 -27.54
C ARG A 54 5.18 21.07 -27.40
N THR A 55 5.67 20.94 -26.16
CA THR A 55 7.02 20.41 -25.87
C THR A 55 7.04 18.89 -26.06
N ALA A 56 6.02 18.17 -25.58
CA ALA A 56 5.85 16.75 -25.80
C ALA A 56 5.87 16.40 -27.29
N LYS A 57 5.08 17.12 -28.10
CA LYS A 57 5.07 16.95 -29.58
C LYS A 57 6.45 17.15 -30.22
N LYS A 58 7.26 18.11 -29.74
CA LYS A 58 8.62 18.31 -30.25
C LYS A 58 9.57 17.17 -29.87
N ILE A 59 9.49 16.69 -28.63
CA ILE A 59 10.33 15.57 -28.15
C ILE A 59 9.96 14.31 -28.93
N VAL A 60 8.68 13.96 -28.99
CA VAL A 60 8.21 12.75 -29.66
C VAL A 60 8.44 12.80 -31.18
N ARG A 61 8.35 13.97 -31.80
CA ARG A 61 8.70 14.14 -33.21
C ARG A 61 10.15 13.80 -33.51
N LYS A 62 11.06 14.03 -32.54
CA LYS A 62 12.49 13.77 -32.70
C LYS A 62 12.87 12.33 -32.39
N PHE A 63 12.30 11.75 -31.34
CA PHE A 63 12.70 10.45 -30.82
C PHE A 63 11.67 9.33 -31.11
N GLY A 64 10.47 9.68 -31.57
CA GLY A 64 9.42 8.71 -31.91
C GLY A 64 9.02 7.85 -30.70
N LEU A 65 8.90 6.55 -30.93
CA LEU A 65 8.58 5.56 -29.90
C LEU A 65 9.69 5.37 -28.88
N GLN A 66 10.92 5.75 -29.19
CA GLN A 66 12.08 5.63 -28.29
C GLN A 66 12.13 6.77 -27.26
N THR A 67 11.15 7.70 -27.25
CA THR A 67 11.13 8.85 -26.34
C THR A 67 11.22 8.45 -24.87
N ILE A 68 10.52 7.39 -24.47
CA ILE A 68 10.53 6.89 -23.08
C ILE A 68 11.90 6.32 -22.74
N ASP A 69 12.46 5.50 -23.62
CA ASP A 69 13.80 4.92 -23.46
C ASP A 69 14.90 5.98 -23.36
N VAL A 70 14.79 7.05 -24.16
CA VAL A 70 15.69 8.21 -24.09
C VAL A 70 15.57 8.94 -22.75
N LEU A 71 14.36 9.12 -22.23
CA LEU A 71 14.14 9.72 -20.90
C LEU A 71 14.73 8.89 -19.76
N GLU A 72 14.71 7.57 -19.88
CA GLU A 72 15.22 6.65 -18.88
C GLU A 72 16.73 6.48 -18.91
N ASN A 73 17.29 6.27 -20.09
CA ASN A 73 18.68 5.85 -20.23
C ASN A 73 19.62 6.97 -20.66
N THR A 74 19.14 7.93 -21.46
CA THR A 74 19.96 8.99 -22.02
C THR A 74 19.25 10.35 -22.05
N PRO A 75 18.81 10.89 -20.90
CA PRO A 75 18.01 12.10 -20.83
C PRO A 75 18.72 13.33 -21.43
N GLU A 76 20.05 13.33 -21.47
CA GLU A 76 20.83 14.42 -22.04
C GLU A 76 20.55 14.64 -23.54
N MET A 77 20.13 13.62 -24.27
CA MET A 77 19.76 13.74 -25.67
C MET A 77 18.56 14.69 -25.87
N ILE A 78 17.73 14.88 -24.86
CA ILE A 78 16.56 15.76 -24.89
C ILE A 78 16.99 17.26 -24.99
N LEU A 79 18.21 17.60 -24.54
CA LEU A 79 18.77 18.94 -24.73
C LEU A 79 18.89 19.36 -26.21
N SER A 80 18.95 18.40 -27.11
CA SER A 80 18.98 18.62 -28.55
C SER A 80 17.62 19.07 -29.10
N VAL A 81 16.55 19.12 -28.26
CA VAL A 81 15.24 19.66 -28.65
C VAL A 81 15.17 21.13 -28.34
N ARG A 82 14.89 21.94 -29.37
CA ARG A 82 14.82 23.39 -29.23
C ARG A 82 13.78 23.86 -28.19
N GLY A 83 14.27 24.57 -27.17
CA GLY A 83 13.42 25.13 -26.10
C GLY A 83 13.51 24.34 -24.78
N ILE A 84 14.45 23.41 -24.65
CA ILE A 84 14.76 22.70 -23.42
C ILE A 84 16.15 23.16 -22.94
N SER A 85 16.20 23.80 -21.78
CA SER A 85 17.43 24.19 -21.09
C SER A 85 17.87 23.06 -20.15
N LYS A 86 19.13 23.09 -19.69
CA LYS A 86 19.64 22.14 -18.71
C LYS A 86 18.77 22.09 -17.44
N LYS A 87 18.39 23.24 -16.88
CA LYS A 87 17.50 23.33 -15.73
C LYS A 87 16.15 22.65 -16.00
N LYS A 88 15.55 22.95 -17.15
CA LYS A 88 14.28 22.34 -17.54
C LYS A 88 14.40 20.82 -17.74
N LEU A 89 15.53 20.34 -18.22
CA LEU A 89 15.78 18.90 -18.33
C LEU A 89 15.81 18.23 -16.95
N THR A 90 16.51 18.82 -15.97
CA THR A 90 16.53 18.30 -14.61
C THR A 90 15.13 18.21 -14.03
N ASP A 91 14.34 19.28 -14.13
CA ASP A 91 12.96 19.31 -13.66
C ASP A 91 12.08 18.21 -14.32
N ILE A 92 12.28 17.98 -15.62
CA ILE A 92 11.58 16.95 -16.39
C ILE A 92 11.96 15.55 -15.92
N VAL A 93 13.25 15.28 -15.77
CA VAL A 93 13.75 13.96 -15.33
C VAL A 93 13.28 13.64 -13.92
N ASP A 94 13.40 14.60 -13.00
CA ASP A 94 12.93 14.44 -11.62
C ASP A 94 11.43 14.18 -11.55
N SER A 95 10.64 14.94 -12.33
CA SER A 95 9.19 14.73 -12.40
C SER A 95 8.83 13.36 -12.99
N TYR A 96 9.51 12.95 -14.06
CA TYR A 96 9.32 11.65 -14.70
C TYR A 96 9.61 10.49 -13.73
N GLN A 97 10.75 10.57 -13.03
CA GLN A 97 11.12 9.54 -12.04
C GLN A 97 10.12 9.45 -10.89
N LYS A 98 9.65 10.59 -10.37
CA LYS A 98 8.60 10.64 -9.34
C LYS A 98 7.30 10.00 -9.82
N THR A 99 6.85 10.35 -11.01
CA THR A 99 5.63 9.78 -11.59
C THR A 99 5.75 8.27 -11.77
N ARG A 100 6.88 7.80 -12.30
CA ARG A 100 7.13 6.38 -12.49
C ARG A 100 7.16 5.60 -11.17
N ALA A 101 7.84 6.14 -10.16
CA ALA A 101 7.89 5.53 -8.84
C ALA A 101 6.49 5.45 -8.21
N ALA A 102 5.68 6.51 -8.34
CA ALA A 102 4.31 6.54 -7.86
C ALA A 102 3.43 5.51 -8.60
N SER A 103 3.53 5.42 -9.91
CA SER A 103 2.78 4.45 -10.73
C SER A 103 3.07 3.00 -10.35
N SER A 104 4.36 2.66 -10.20
CA SER A 104 4.77 1.32 -9.76
C SER A 104 4.23 0.99 -8.38
N LEU A 105 4.24 1.96 -7.46
CA LEU A 105 3.68 1.82 -6.13
C LEU A 105 2.17 1.60 -6.16
N ILE A 106 1.45 2.38 -6.97
CA ILE A 106 -0.01 2.29 -7.13
C ILE A 106 -0.39 0.92 -7.69
N SER A 107 0.26 0.48 -8.78
CA SER A 107 0.02 -0.83 -9.40
C SER A 107 0.25 -1.98 -8.42
N TYR A 108 1.31 -1.89 -7.60
CA TYR A 108 1.60 -2.91 -6.60
C TYR A 108 0.59 -2.93 -5.45
N LEU A 109 0.12 -1.76 -5.00
CA LEU A 109 -0.73 -1.63 -3.82
C LEU A 109 -2.24 -1.72 -4.11
N ALA A 110 -2.66 -1.54 -5.35
CA ALA A 110 -4.07 -1.62 -5.75
C ALA A 110 -4.78 -2.91 -5.30
N PRO A 111 -4.20 -4.13 -5.46
CA PRO A 111 -4.85 -5.37 -5.03
C PRO A 111 -5.11 -5.44 -3.51
N PHE A 112 -4.40 -4.65 -2.72
CA PHE A 112 -4.58 -4.61 -1.25
C PHE A 112 -5.66 -3.62 -0.80
N GLY A 113 -6.33 -2.95 -1.75
CA GLY A 113 -7.39 -1.98 -1.48
C GLY A 113 -6.87 -0.63 -0.97
N ILE A 114 -5.62 -0.29 -1.29
CA ILE A 114 -5.02 1.00 -0.95
C ILE A 114 -5.44 2.02 -2.00
N SER A 115 -6.04 3.12 -1.54
CA SER A 115 -6.51 4.20 -2.43
C SER A 115 -5.35 5.02 -2.99
N LEU A 116 -5.61 5.72 -4.11
CA LEU A 116 -4.64 6.64 -4.72
C LEU A 116 -4.09 7.66 -3.71
N ASN A 117 -4.97 8.25 -2.89
CA ASN A 117 -4.56 9.22 -1.88
C ASN A 117 -3.60 8.61 -0.83
N GLN A 118 -3.83 7.36 -0.45
CA GLN A 118 -2.92 6.64 0.46
C GLN A 118 -1.59 6.33 -0.21
N CYS A 119 -1.58 5.94 -1.49
CA CYS A 119 -0.35 5.76 -2.27
C CYS A 119 0.46 7.06 -2.37
N MET A 120 -0.21 8.21 -2.57
CA MET A 120 0.46 9.51 -2.58
C MET A 120 1.10 9.84 -1.23
N LYS A 121 0.41 9.60 -0.12
CA LYS A 121 0.99 9.76 1.23
C LYS A 121 2.20 8.86 1.46
N ILE A 122 2.17 7.60 0.99
CA ILE A 122 3.31 6.69 1.05
C ILE A 122 4.48 7.24 0.24
N HIS A 123 4.20 7.75 -0.96
CA HIS A 123 5.22 8.35 -1.80
C HIS A 123 5.80 9.65 -1.20
N GLU A 124 4.98 10.48 -0.56
CA GLU A 124 5.44 11.68 0.17
C GLU A 124 6.34 11.33 1.35
N ALA A 125 6.02 10.25 2.08
CA ALA A 125 6.78 9.82 3.26
C ALA A 125 8.12 9.15 2.90
N PHE A 126 8.17 8.34 1.84
CA PHE A 126 9.33 7.50 1.51
C PHE A 126 10.02 7.85 0.18
N GLY A 127 9.47 8.78 -0.58
CA GLY A 127 10.04 9.24 -1.86
C GLY A 127 10.15 8.13 -2.89
N SER A 128 11.26 8.12 -3.64
CA SER A 128 11.55 7.11 -4.67
C SER A 128 11.73 5.70 -4.12
N GLU A 129 12.08 5.57 -2.83
CA GLU A 129 12.28 4.28 -2.15
C GLU A 129 10.96 3.67 -1.63
N SER A 130 9.81 4.27 -1.92
CA SER A 130 8.50 3.83 -1.41
C SER A 130 8.22 2.36 -1.69
N LEU A 131 8.37 1.93 -2.94
CA LEU A 131 8.13 0.54 -3.33
C LEU A 131 9.10 -0.42 -2.64
N ASN A 132 10.38 -0.08 -2.61
CA ASN A 132 11.41 -0.87 -1.95
C ASN A 132 11.15 -1.00 -0.44
N THR A 133 10.75 0.11 0.20
CA THR A 133 10.36 0.12 1.61
C THR A 133 9.16 -0.78 1.88
N VAL A 134 8.12 -0.73 1.05
CA VAL A 134 6.93 -1.56 1.19
C VAL A 134 7.25 -3.05 1.00
N LEU A 135 8.12 -3.40 0.06
CA LEU A 135 8.51 -4.79 -0.21
C LEU A 135 9.35 -5.39 0.92
N HIS A 136 10.26 -4.62 1.51
CA HIS A 136 11.18 -5.11 2.55
C HIS A 136 10.63 -4.95 3.98
N ASN A 137 9.87 -3.89 4.22
CA ASN A 137 9.29 -3.63 5.54
C ASN A 137 7.91 -2.94 5.42
N PRO A 138 6.86 -3.69 5.11
CA PRO A 138 5.50 -3.16 4.98
C PRO A 138 4.96 -2.55 6.28
N PHE A 139 5.50 -2.93 7.44
CA PHE A 139 5.05 -2.41 8.73
C PHE A 139 5.38 -0.92 8.95
N LYS A 140 6.33 -0.36 8.19
CA LYS A 140 6.54 1.10 8.17
C LYS A 140 5.31 1.88 7.69
N LEU A 141 4.39 1.23 6.96
CA LEU A 141 3.13 1.84 6.54
C LEU A 141 2.23 2.20 7.73
N CYS A 142 2.38 1.52 8.87
CA CYS A 142 1.59 1.80 10.08
C CYS A 142 1.85 3.21 10.66
N SER A 143 2.95 3.86 10.29
CA SER A 143 3.25 5.24 10.68
C SER A 143 2.51 6.31 9.86
N ILE A 144 1.80 5.90 8.81
CA ILE A 144 1.12 6.82 7.89
C ILE A 144 -0.38 6.83 8.20
N ASP A 145 -0.94 8.03 8.35
CA ASP A 145 -2.37 8.23 8.60
C ASP A 145 -3.26 7.58 7.54
N GLY A 146 -4.20 6.76 8.01
CA GLY A 146 -5.14 6.03 7.17
C GLY A 146 -4.65 4.67 6.71
N LEU A 147 -3.43 4.27 7.09
CA LEU A 147 -2.92 2.92 6.91
C LEU A 147 -2.83 2.22 8.27
N ASN A 148 -3.29 0.98 8.32
CA ASN A 148 -3.34 0.23 9.56
C ASN A 148 -2.55 -1.09 9.45
N PHE A 149 -2.31 -1.72 10.61
CA PHE A 149 -1.63 -3.00 10.69
C PHE A 149 -2.24 -4.09 9.77
N ARG A 150 -3.57 -4.12 9.63
CA ARG A 150 -4.24 -5.15 8.82
C ARG A 150 -3.88 -5.07 7.34
N ILE A 151 -3.68 -3.87 6.82
CA ILE A 151 -3.23 -3.64 5.43
C ILE A 151 -1.76 -4.05 5.31
N ALA A 152 -0.92 -3.59 6.23
CA ALA A 152 0.51 -3.94 6.26
C ALA A 152 0.73 -5.46 6.38
N ASP A 153 -0.07 -6.15 7.20
CA ASP A 153 -0.01 -7.60 7.37
C ASP A 153 -0.43 -8.39 6.12
N LYS A 154 -1.43 -7.88 5.36
CA LYS A 154 -1.78 -8.46 4.06
C LYS A 154 -0.63 -8.37 3.06
N ILE A 155 0.03 -7.21 2.99
CA ILE A 155 1.20 -7.02 2.13
C ILE A 155 2.36 -7.91 2.60
N ALA A 156 2.65 -7.96 3.90
CA ALA A 156 3.68 -8.82 4.47
C ALA A 156 3.49 -10.31 4.11
N LYS A 157 2.26 -10.79 4.15
CA LYS A 157 1.89 -12.15 3.75
C LYS A 157 2.10 -12.38 2.25
N SER A 158 1.81 -11.41 1.40
CA SER A 158 2.03 -11.53 -0.05
C SER A 158 3.51 -11.62 -0.44
N VAL A 159 4.38 -10.99 0.35
CA VAL A 159 5.84 -11.03 0.18
C VAL A 159 6.48 -12.21 0.93
N ASN A 160 5.67 -13.08 1.55
CA ASN A 160 6.12 -14.22 2.34
C ASN A 160 7.08 -13.85 3.49
N LEU A 161 6.85 -12.72 4.16
CA LEU A 161 7.59 -12.36 5.35
C LEU A 161 7.30 -13.34 6.49
N ASN A 162 8.30 -13.56 7.33
CA ASN A 162 8.17 -14.48 8.46
C ASN A 162 7.02 -14.05 9.40
N ALA A 163 6.13 -15.01 9.71
CA ALA A 163 4.99 -14.76 10.58
C ALA A 163 5.42 -14.31 12.00
N GLU A 164 6.56 -14.78 12.48
CA GLU A 164 7.13 -14.44 13.80
C GLU A 164 8.11 -13.26 13.77
N ASP A 165 8.14 -12.48 12.66
CA ASP A 165 9.00 -11.31 12.56
C ASP A 165 8.76 -10.35 13.74
N PRO A 166 9.82 -9.90 14.45
CA PRO A 166 9.71 -8.97 15.58
C PRO A 166 8.92 -7.72 15.25
N LEU A 167 9.14 -7.15 14.06
CA LEU A 167 8.43 -5.95 13.63
C LEU A 167 6.93 -6.19 13.46
N ARG A 168 6.55 -7.35 12.90
CA ARG A 168 5.15 -7.75 12.77
C ARG A 168 4.47 -7.85 14.13
N VAL A 169 5.10 -8.54 15.07
CA VAL A 169 4.54 -8.73 16.41
C VAL A 169 4.42 -7.40 17.15
N ARG A 170 5.45 -6.57 17.05
CA ARG A 170 5.49 -5.22 17.65
C ARG A 170 4.37 -4.33 17.12
N GLU A 171 4.23 -4.22 15.80
CA GLU A 171 3.18 -3.39 15.20
C GLU A 171 1.78 -3.95 15.47
N GLY A 172 1.63 -5.27 15.60
CA GLY A 172 0.39 -5.89 16.04
C GLY A 172 0.01 -5.50 17.47
N LEU A 173 0.95 -5.47 18.40
CA LEU A 173 0.75 -5.01 19.77
C LEU A 173 0.36 -3.53 19.83
N LEU A 174 1.07 -2.67 19.09
CA LEU A 174 0.78 -1.24 18.99
C LEU A 174 -0.60 -0.97 18.37
N TYR A 175 -0.97 -1.75 17.35
CA TYR A 175 -2.29 -1.67 16.73
C TYR A 175 -3.42 -1.97 17.74
N ILE A 176 -3.28 -3.03 18.56
CA ILE A 176 -4.27 -3.36 19.61
C ILE A 176 -4.38 -2.25 20.64
N LEU A 177 -3.28 -1.63 21.04
CA LEU A 177 -3.31 -0.48 21.96
C LEU A 177 -4.03 0.72 21.33
N SER A 178 -3.76 0.99 20.06
CA SER A 178 -4.43 2.06 19.32
C SER A 178 -5.94 1.80 19.19
N GLU A 179 -6.34 0.57 18.83
CA GLU A 179 -7.75 0.16 18.72
C GLU A 179 -8.47 0.30 20.07
N ALA A 180 -7.83 -0.12 21.15
CA ALA A 180 -8.39 0.01 22.49
C ALA A 180 -8.56 1.47 22.92
N SER A 181 -7.64 2.34 22.54
CA SER A 181 -7.72 3.77 22.87
C SER A 181 -8.80 4.49 22.06
N HIS A 182 -8.83 4.29 20.73
CA HIS A 182 -9.72 5.04 19.84
C HIS A 182 -11.15 4.51 19.82
N ASP A 183 -11.31 3.18 19.77
CA ASP A 183 -12.63 2.56 19.57
C ASP A 183 -13.33 2.25 20.91
N GLU A 184 -12.56 1.93 21.96
CA GLU A 184 -13.09 1.49 23.25
C GLU A 184 -12.95 2.55 24.35
N GLY A 185 -12.17 3.61 24.10
CA GLY A 185 -11.92 4.68 25.07
C GLY A 185 -11.03 4.26 26.24
N HIS A 186 -10.27 3.19 26.12
CA HIS A 186 -9.36 2.72 27.16
C HIS A 186 -8.09 3.55 27.22
N MET A 187 -7.77 4.08 28.39
CA MET A 187 -6.50 4.80 28.63
C MET A 187 -5.30 3.84 28.79
N CYS A 188 -5.54 2.59 29.14
CA CYS A 188 -4.54 1.55 29.32
C CYS A 188 -5.17 0.16 29.16
N LEU A 189 -4.36 -0.83 28.75
CA LEU A 189 -4.72 -2.24 28.76
C LEU A 189 -3.84 -3.02 29.72
N ARG A 190 -4.42 -4.02 30.41
CA ARG A 190 -3.64 -4.99 31.17
C ARG A 190 -2.77 -5.80 30.21
N GLN A 191 -1.57 -6.11 30.65
CA GLN A 191 -0.57 -6.83 29.84
C GLN A 191 -1.09 -8.19 29.32
N ASP A 192 -1.79 -8.95 30.18
CA ASP A 192 -2.36 -10.25 29.82
C ASP A 192 -3.44 -10.12 28.72
N ILE A 193 -4.31 -9.12 28.84
CA ILE A 193 -5.33 -8.83 27.83
C ILE A 193 -4.69 -8.40 26.49
N LEU A 194 -3.67 -7.54 26.53
CA LEU A 194 -2.97 -7.09 25.35
C LEU A 194 -2.33 -8.26 24.59
N VAL A 195 -1.63 -9.15 25.32
CA VAL A 195 -0.99 -10.33 24.73
C VAL A 195 -2.00 -11.26 24.08
N VAL A 196 -3.12 -11.55 24.77
CA VAL A 196 -4.16 -12.44 24.23
C VAL A 196 -4.81 -11.82 22.99
N ARG A 197 -5.14 -10.55 23.00
CA ARG A 197 -5.69 -9.86 21.82
C ARG A 197 -4.71 -9.85 20.63
N ALA A 198 -3.43 -9.58 20.88
CA ALA A 198 -2.40 -9.60 19.86
C ALA A 198 -2.20 -11.03 19.31
N TYR A 199 -2.25 -12.04 20.15
CA TYR A 199 -2.20 -13.44 19.75
C TYR A 199 -3.33 -13.78 18.75
N PHE A 200 -4.58 -13.40 19.04
CA PHE A 200 -5.70 -13.60 18.12
C PHE A 200 -5.49 -12.85 16.80
N LEU A 201 -5.12 -11.58 16.86
CA LEU A 201 -4.87 -10.75 15.67
C LEU A 201 -3.79 -11.34 14.77
N LEU A 202 -2.65 -11.69 15.33
CA LEU A 202 -1.47 -12.17 14.59
C LEU A 202 -1.69 -13.56 13.97
N ASN A 203 -2.56 -14.38 14.57
CA ASN A 203 -2.98 -15.65 14.01
C ASN A 203 -4.18 -15.55 13.05
N GLY A 204 -4.61 -14.33 12.71
CA GLY A 204 -5.65 -14.08 11.70
C GLY A 204 -7.07 -14.17 12.21
N ALA A 205 -7.27 -14.35 13.52
CA ALA A 205 -8.58 -14.34 14.13
C ALA A 205 -9.15 -12.90 14.24
N SER A 206 -10.47 -12.80 14.26
CA SER A 206 -11.17 -11.53 14.35
C SER A 206 -11.34 -11.09 15.82
N ARG A 207 -11.66 -9.81 16.02
CA ARG A 207 -12.05 -9.30 17.35
C ARG A 207 -13.29 -10.02 17.92
N LYS A 208 -14.18 -10.47 17.04
CA LYS A 208 -15.36 -11.26 17.46
C LYS A 208 -14.92 -12.58 18.08
N ASP A 209 -13.96 -13.25 17.47
CA ASP A 209 -13.44 -14.54 17.95
C ASP A 209 -12.79 -14.41 19.34
N TYR A 210 -12.05 -13.32 19.56
CA TYR A 210 -11.55 -12.98 20.90
C TYR A 210 -12.68 -12.78 21.91
N ASN A 211 -13.74 -12.03 21.55
CA ASN A 211 -14.86 -11.79 22.45
C ASN A 211 -15.60 -13.09 22.78
N ASP A 212 -15.75 -14.00 21.82
CA ASP A 212 -16.40 -15.28 22.02
C ASP A 212 -15.53 -16.22 22.88
N TYR A 213 -14.19 -16.17 22.72
CA TYR A 213 -13.24 -16.82 23.62
C TYR A 213 -13.42 -16.37 25.08
N VAL A 214 -13.47 -15.06 25.31
CA VAL A 214 -13.65 -14.50 26.67
C VAL A 214 -14.98 -14.94 27.28
N LYS A 215 -16.08 -14.96 26.51
CA LYS A 215 -17.39 -15.47 26.97
C LYS A 215 -17.32 -16.96 27.31
N SER A 216 -16.72 -17.77 26.46
CA SER A 216 -16.59 -19.21 26.66
C SER A 216 -15.78 -19.54 27.93
N SER A 217 -14.65 -18.85 28.12
CA SER A 217 -13.83 -18.99 29.32
C SER A 217 -14.54 -18.60 30.61
N LYS A 218 -15.35 -17.51 30.54
CA LYS A 218 -16.19 -17.10 31.69
C LYS A 218 -17.30 -18.11 32.01
N ASN A 219 -17.95 -18.66 30.98
CA ASN A 219 -19.06 -19.62 31.17
C ASN A 219 -18.59 -21.00 31.66
N SER A 220 -17.42 -21.44 31.20
CA SER A 220 -16.85 -22.71 31.62
C SER A 220 -16.18 -22.67 33.01
N GLY A 221 -15.87 -21.48 33.50
CA GLY A 221 -15.10 -21.29 34.73
C GLY A 221 -13.65 -21.79 34.63
N GLN A 222 -13.20 -22.19 33.44
CA GLN A 222 -11.85 -22.67 33.14
C GLN A 222 -11.20 -21.83 32.06
N ILE A 223 -9.89 -21.66 32.21
CA ILE A 223 -9.09 -21.00 31.16
C ILE A 223 -8.83 -22.03 30.08
N ILE A 224 -9.43 -21.84 28.89
CA ILE A 224 -9.18 -22.67 27.72
C ILE A 224 -7.81 -22.29 27.17
N PRO A 225 -6.88 -23.22 26.89
CA PRO A 225 -5.62 -22.87 26.24
C PRO A 225 -5.87 -22.19 24.90
N LEU A 226 -5.14 -21.10 24.65
CA LEU A 226 -5.35 -20.24 23.46
C LEU A 226 -5.17 -21.02 22.16
N LYS A 227 -4.19 -21.92 22.13
CA LYS A 227 -3.91 -22.77 20.98
C LYS A 227 -5.07 -23.72 20.67
N ASP A 228 -5.57 -24.43 21.69
CA ASP A 228 -6.69 -25.36 21.54
C ASP A 228 -7.95 -24.65 21.04
N TYR A 229 -8.17 -23.40 21.49
CA TYR A 229 -9.28 -22.61 21.02
C TYR A 229 -9.15 -22.23 19.54
N LEU A 230 -7.96 -21.80 19.07
CA LEU A 230 -7.73 -21.51 17.65
C LEU A 230 -7.89 -22.77 16.78
N GLU A 231 -7.37 -23.92 17.24
CA GLU A 231 -7.53 -25.19 16.54
C GLU A 231 -9.01 -25.59 16.41
N SER A 232 -9.84 -25.32 17.42
CA SER A 232 -11.29 -25.55 17.36
C SER A 232 -11.99 -24.71 16.29
N MET A 233 -11.38 -23.59 15.89
CA MET A 233 -11.85 -22.71 14.84
C MET A 233 -11.22 -22.97 13.47
N ASN A 234 -10.44 -24.05 13.32
CA ASN A 234 -9.62 -24.35 12.15
C ASN A 234 -8.61 -23.24 11.78
N ILE A 235 -8.13 -22.51 12.77
CA ILE A 235 -7.08 -21.51 12.62
C ILE A 235 -5.76 -22.12 13.10
N SER A 236 -4.76 -22.18 12.21
CA SER A 236 -3.43 -22.67 12.58
C SER A 236 -2.64 -21.59 13.33
N GLU A 237 -1.96 -22.00 14.41
CA GLU A 237 -1.08 -21.12 15.16
C GLU A 237 0.16 -20.78 14.32
N THR A 238 0.33 -19.51 13.95
CA THR A 238 1.49 -18.99 13.22
C THR A 238 2.44 -18.20 14.12
N VAL A 239 1.92 -17.64 15.23
CA VAL A 239 2.68 -16.88 16.23
C VAL A 239 2.31 -17.38 17.61
N SER A 240 3.30 -17.77 18.41
CA SER A 240 3.07 -18.27 19.76
C SER A 240 2.78 -17.13 20.77
N GLU A 241 2.01 -17.45 21.81
CA GLU A 241 1.77 -16.54 22.94
C GLU A 241 3.09 -16.10 23.60
N LYS A 242 4.05 -17.01 23.70
CA LYS A 242 5.39 -16.73 24.25
C LYS A 242 6.12 -15.66 23.43
N ARG A 243 5.97 -15.68 22.10
CA ARG A 243 6.57 -14.67 21.21
C ARG A 243 5.95 -13.30 21.45
N CYS A 244 4.63 -13.20 21.58
CA CYS A 244 3.95 -11.95 21.91
C CYS A 244 4.43 -11.36 23.25
N LYS A 245 4.59 -12.22 24.28
CA LYS A 245 5.09 -11.81 25.61
C LYS A 245 6.54 -11.31 25.53
N SER A 246 7.40 -12.00 24.78
CA SER A 246 8.80 -11.62 24.61
C SER A 246 8.93 -10.25 23.95
N GLU A 247 8.21 -10.01 22.86
CA GLU A 247 8.25 -8.74 22.15
C GLU A 247 7.68 -7.59 22.97
N LEU A 248 6.62 -7.85 23.76
CA LEU A 248 6.08 -6.85 24.68
C LEU A 248 7.11 -6.43 25.74
N CYS A 249 7.89 -7.38 26.26
CA CYS A 249 8.96 -7.07 27.20
C CYS A 249 10.07 -6.19 26.57
N GLU A 250 10.36 -6.36 25.28
CA GLU A 250 11.30 -5.50 24.57
C GLU A 250 10.75 -4.10 24.30
N LEU A 251 9.43 -3.97 24.08
CA LEU A 251 8.78 -2.66 23.88
C LEU A 251 8.74 -1.79 25.13
N VAL A 252 8.79 -2.38 26.32
CA VAL A 252 8.67 -1.68 27.60
C VAL A 252 10.04 -1.25 28.17
N LYS A 253 11.14 -1.75 27.60
CA LYS A 253 12.51 -1.33 27.95
C LYS A 253 12.86 0.01 27.32
#